data_ac449e5af72f0eaef32918d3f96249bb
#
_entry.id   ac449e5af72f0eaef32918d3f96249bb
#
_cell.length_a   1.000
_cell.length_b   1.000
_cell.length_c   1.000
_cell.angle_alpha   90.00
_cell.angle_beta   90.00
_cell.angle_gamma   90.00
#
_symmetry.space_group_name_H-M   'P 1'
#
loop_
_entity.id
_entity.type
_entity.pdbx_description
1 polymer ?
#
loop_
_entity_poly.entity_id
_entity_poly.type
_entity_poly.pdbx_seq_one_letter_code
_entity_poly.pdbx_strand_id
1 'polypeptide(L)'
;MPQPRIRMFAGPNGSGKSTVKEYLLPHYIGAYLNADELEQNLHSSHQLDLMTYHPALQAQDLIDFLKQKKRPHAGQLVSLLKMEPVILDDCNIIQFDPSEIDSYLCARIIDYIRLEFLRLKISFTFETVMSHISKVEFLQEAKRQGFRTYLYYVSTVDPIINIARVKYRVSVGGHPVPEKKIVERYYRSMDLLMQAVDASDRTYLFDNSSNGEKAAFIAEIQSAETLKMNPEVQQLPWWFADKVLKNFTEE
;
A
#
# COMPACT_ATOMS: atom_id res chain seq x y z
N MET A 1 24.01 -11.03 7.04
CA MET A 1 23.22 -9.79 6.91
C MET A 1 21.94 -9.94 7.74
N PRO A 2 21.40 -8.90 8.35
CA PRO A 2 20.13 -8.99 9.05
C PRO A 2 19.02 -9.37 8.05
N GLN A 3 18.04 -10.17 8.51
CA GLN A 3 16.90 -10.58 7.68
C GLN A 3 16.15 -9.34 7.15
N PRO A 4 15.93 -9.22 5.82
CA PRO A 4 15.22 -8.10 5.26
C PRO A 4 13.74 -8.12 5.68
N ARG A 5 13.11 -6.93 5.75
CA ARG A 5 11.77 -6.75 6.28
C ARG A 5 10.88 -5.99 5.31
N ILE A 6 9.66 -6.49 5.14
CA ILE A 6 8.61 -5.77 4.42
C ILE A 6 7.51 -5.40 5.39
N ARG A 7 7.06 -4.14 5.34
CA ARG A 7 5.89 -3.65 6.06
C ARG A 7 4.84 -3.19 5.06
N MET A 8 3.70 -3.81 5.08
CA MET A 8 2.55 -3.43 4.27
C MET A 8 1.51 -2.74 5.14
N PHE A 9 1.26 -1.45 4.88
CA PHE A 9 0.11 -0.74 5.41
C PHE A 9 -1.06 -0.94 4.47
N ALA A 10 -2.05 -1.69 4.91
CA ALA A 10 -3.19 -2.10 4.09
C ALA A 10 -4.52 -1.63 4.68
N GLY A 11 -5.51 -1.49 3.81
CA GLY A 11 -6.86 -1.11 4.19
C GLY A 11 -7.53 -0.17 3.19
N PRO A 12 -8.84 0.03 3.28
CA PRO A 12 -9.62 0.80 2.31
C PRO A 12 -9.13 2.24 2.12
N ASN A 13 -9.54 2.87 1.02
CA ASN A 13 -9.31 4.31 0.84
C ASN A 13 -9.97 5.08 2.01
N GLY A 14 -9.28 6.08 2.57
CA GLY A 14 -9.79 6.86 3.70
C GLY A 14 -9.80 6.16 5.06
N SER A 15 -9.23 4.96 5.20
CA SER A 15 -9.15 4.27 6.49
C SER A 15 -8.11 4.84 7.47
N GLY A 16 -7.18 5.69 7.01
CA GLY A 16 -6.16 6.30 7.87
C GLY A 16 -4.86 5.50 7.97
N LYS A 17 -4.48 4.76 6.95
CA LYS A 17 -3.20 4.02 6.88
C LYS A 17 -1.99 4.89 7.19
N SER A 18 -1.89 6.04 6.55
CA SER A 18 -0.77 6.98 6.72
C SER A 18 -0.66 7.48 8.17
N THR A 19 -1.79 7.66 8.86
CA THR A 19 -1.81 8.06 10.28
C THR A 19 -1.24 6.95 11.18
N VAL A 20 -1.57 5.68 10.90
CA VAL A 20 -1.03 4.54 11.68
C VAL A 20 0.47 4.36 11.44
N LYS A 21 0.98 4.74 10.28
CA LYS A 21 2.42 4.77 10.00
C LYS A 21 3.18 5.63 11.01
N GLU A 22 2.58 6.72 11.49
CA GLU A 22 3.19 7.63 12.47
C GLU A 22 3.43 7.00 13.85
N TYR A 23 2.80 5.85 14.14
CA TYR A 23 3.06 5.10 15.38
C TYR A 23 4.39 4.32 15.35
N LEU A 24 4.97 4.16 14.16
CA LEU A 24 6.29 3.52 14.02
C LEU A 24 7.41 4.56 14.10
N LEU A 25 8.48 4.17 14.79
CA LEU A 25 9.70 4.97 14.76
C LEU A 25 10.27 5.03 13.34
N PRO A 26 10.75 6.19 12.88
CA PRO A 26 11.22 6.39 11.50
C PRO A 26 12.21 5.33 11.01
N HIS A 27 13.11 4.85 11.87
CA HIS A 27 14.09 3.84 11.49
C HIS A 27 13.49 2.46 11.19
N TYR A 28 12.24 2.18 11.61
CA TYR A 28 11.54 0.96 11.21
C TYR A 28 10.87 1.08 9.84
N ILE A 29 10.57 2.29 9.39
CA ILE A 29 9.88 2.51 8.12
C ILE A 29 10.82 2.21 6.94
N GLY A 30 12.08 2.66 7.02
CA GLY A 30 13.03 2.51 5.91
C GLY A 30 12.57 3.25 4.65
N ALA A 31 12.86 2.70 3.49
CA ALA A 31 12.33 3.21 2.23
C ALA A 31 10.81 3.09 2.21
N TYR A 32 10.12 4.22 2.08
CA TYR A 32 8.67 4.27 2.07
C TYR A 32 8.13 4.47 0.66
N LEU A 33 7.25 3.58 0.23
CA LEU A 33 6.70 3.56 -1.12
C LEU A 33 5.19 3.83 -1.08
N ASN A 34 4.78 4.97 -1.63
CA ASN A 34 3.39 5.40 -1.71
C ASN A 34 3.09 5.99 -3.08
N ALA A 35 2.18 5.38 -3.83
CA ALA A 35 1.84 5.82 -5.18
C ALA A 35 1.11 7.18 -5.19
N ASP A 36 0.29 7.47 -4.18
CA ASP A 36 -0.43 8.75 -4.07
C ASP A 36 0.57 9.92 -3.81
N GLU A 37 1.58 9.70 -2.94
CA GLU A 37 2.66 10.69 -2.70
C GLU A 37 3.53 10.88 -3.93
N LEU A 38 3.88 9.79 -4.62
CA LEU A 38 4.63 9.86 -5.87
C LEU A 38 3.87 10.66 -6.94
N GLU A 39 2.54 10.43 -7.08
CA GLU A 39 1.71 11.16 -8.03
C GLU A 39 1.72 12.67 -7.76
N GLN A 40 1.58 13.09 -6.50
CA GLN A 40 1.66 14.51 -6.11
C GLN A 40 3.02 15.11 -6.44
N ASN A 41 4.10 14.40 -6.14
CA ASN A 41 5.46 14.86 -6.44
C ASN A 41 5.70 14.99 -7.94
N LEU A 42 5.27 14.01 -8.74
CA LEU A 42 5.40 14.03 -10.18
C LEU A 42 4.56 15.13 -10.84
N HIS A 43 3.36 15.42 -10.35
CA HIS A 43 2.59 16.56 -10.85
C HIS A 43 3.27 17.91 -10.59
N SER A 44 4.09 18.01 -9.55
CA SER A 44 4.81 19.24 -9.20
C SER A 44 6.14 19.39 -9.95
N SER A 45 6.92 18.30 -10.04
CA SER A 45 8.28 18.33 -10.58
C SER A 45 8.42 17.79 -12.00
N HIS A 46 7.49 16.92 -12.42
CA HIS A 46 7.55 16.07 -13.61
C HIS A 46 8.79 15.16 -13.66
N GLN A 47 9.54 15.08 -12.56
CA GLN A 47 10.81 14.34 -12.48
C GLN A 47 10.78 13.32 -11.36
N LEU A 48 11.35 12.15 -11.65
CA LEU A 48 11.56 11.06 -10.70
C LEU A 48 13.06 10.83 -10.55
N ASP A 49 13.59 11.11 -9.36
CA ASP A 49 14.94 10.74 -8.97
C ASP A 49 14.92 9.37 -8.27
N LEU A 50 15.41 8.33 -8.96
CA LEU A 50 15.48 6.98 -8.42
C LEU A 50 16.52 6.83 -7.29
N MET A 51 17.52 7.73 -7.24
CA MET A 51 18.52 7.72 -6.17
C MET A 51 17.91 7.99 -4.79
N THR A 52 16.79 8.73 -4.75
CA THR A 52 16.04 9.00 -3.50
C THR A 52 15.46 7.72 -2.88
N TYR A 53 15.21 6.70 -3.68
CA TYR A 53 14.76 5.39 -3.22
C TYR A 53 15.95 4.46 -2.92
N HIS A 54 16.84 4.27 -3.89
CA HIS A 54 18.03 3.46 -3.70
C HIS A 54 19.02 3.59 -4.89
N PRO A 55 20.34 3.69 -4.64
CA PRO A 55 21.34 3.90 -5.69
C PRO A 55 21.49 2.71 -6.66
N ALA A 56 21.00 1.53 -6.34
CA ALA A 56 21.03 0.38 -7.24
C ALA A 56 19.90 0.35 -8.27
N LEU A 57 18.93 1.26 -8.19
CA LEU A 57 17.86 1.38 -9.19
C LEU A 57 18.41 2.07 -10.44
N GLN A 58 17.97 1.65 -11.62
CA GLN A 58 18.43 2.20 -12.90
C GLN A 58 17.24 2.76 -13.68
N ALA A 59 17.39 3.97 -14.21
CA ALA A 59 16.35 4.67 -14.97
C ALA A 59 15.93 3.88 -16.22
N GLN A 60 16.90 3.30 -16.95
CA GLN A 60 16.61 2.52 -18.15
C GLN A 60 15.78 1.28 -17.84
N ASP A 61 16.10 0.57 -16.75
CA ASP A 61 15.35 -0.65 -16.35
C ASP A 61 13.89 -0.31 -16.00
N LEU A 62 13.65 0.84 -15.34
CA LEU A 62 12.29 1.31 -15.07
C LEU A 62 11.54 1.63 -16.38
N ILE A 63 12.16 2.35 -17.31
CA ILE A 63 11.54 2.68 -18.59
C ILE A 63 11.17 1.41 -19.36
N ASP A 64 12.08 0.44 -19.43
CA ASP A 64 11.84 -0.83 -20.11
C ASP A 64 10.72 -1.65 -19.43
N PHE A 65 10.66 -1.62 -18.11
CA PHE A 65 9.54 -2.20 -17.37
C PHE A 65 8.21 -1.52 -17.69
N LEU A 66 8.17 -0.18 -17.75
CA LEU A 66 6.96 0.58 -18.05
C LEU A 66 6.46 0.36 -19.47
N LYS A 67 7.37 0.25 -20.47
CA LYS A 67 7.04 -0.06 -21.87
C LYS A 67 6.27 -1.38 -22.04
N GLN A 68 6.52 -2.36 -21.16
CA GLN A 68 5.85 -3.65 -21.18
C GLN A 68 4.45 -3.62 -20.53
N LYS A 69 4.09 -2.55 -19.82
CA LYS A 69 2.82 -2.45 -19.09
C LYS A 69 1.73 -1.83 -19.95
N LYS A 70 0.51 -2.25 -19.65
CA LYS A 70 -0.72 -1.77 -20.32
C LYS A 70 -1.70 -1.28 -19.28
N ARG A 71 -2.57 -0.34 -19.69
CA ARG A 71 -3.68 0.17 -18.88
C ARG A 71 -5.02 0.03 -19.61
N PRO A 72 -6.14 -0.12 -18.89
CA PRO A 72 -7.47 -0.10 -19.49
C PRO A 72 -7.81 1.30 -20.02
N HIS A 73 -8.28 1.38 -21.25
CA HIS A 73 -8.83 2.60 -21.85
C HIS A 73 -9.96 2.23 -22.80
N ALA A 74 -11.17 2.75 -22.57
CA ALA A 74 -12.35 2.51 -23.40
C ALA A 74 -12.61 1.01 -23.73
N GLY A 75 -12.42 0.13 -22.71
CA GLY A 75 -12.62 -1.32 -22.86
C GLY A 75 -11.46 -2.09 -23.51
N GLN A 76 -10.38 -1.41 -23.88
CA GLN A 76 -9.19 -2.03 -24.46
C GLN A 76 -7.96 -1.85 -23.57
N LEU A 77 -6.93 -2.69 -23.76
CA LEU A 77 -5.64 -2.52 -23.13
C LEU A 77 -4.71 -1.74 -24.06
N VAL A 78 -4.36 -0.53 -23.65
CA VAL A 78 -3.43 0.34 -24.38
C VAL A 78 -2.07 0.41 -23.68
N SER A 79 -1.02 0.86 -24.40
CA SER A 79 0.28 1.10 -23.79
C SER A 79 0.15 1.99 -22.56
N LEU A 80 0.92 1.72 -21.52
CA LEU A 80 0.99 2.58 -20.35
C LEU A 80 1.62 3.93 -20.71
N LEU A 81 2.72 3.89 -21.47
CA LEU A 81 3.40 5.08 -21.97
C LEU A 81 2.99 5.34 -23.43
N LYS A 82 2.57 6.55 -23.73
CA LYS A 82 2.36 7.05 -25.11
C LYS A 82 3.57 7.83 -25.59
N MET A 83 4.24 8.53 -24.67
CA MET A 83 5.48 9.26 -24.91
C MET A 83 6.61 8.61 -24.12
N GLU A 84 7.79 8.51 -24.71
CA GLU A 84 8.95 7.96 -24.03
C GLU A 84 9.51 8.99 -23.04
N PRO A 85 9.69 8.59 -21.75
CA PRO A 85 10.31 9.47 -20.77
C PRO A 85 11.78 9.73 -21.12
N VAL A 86 12.28 10.88 -20.71
CA VAL A 86 13.67 11.30 -20.96
C VAL A 86 14.50 11.07 -19.70
N ILE A 87 15.63 10.39 -19.84
CA ILE A 87 16.64 10.31 -18.77
C ILE A 87 17.46 11.60 -18.82
N LEU A 88 17.47 12.34 -17.72
CA LEU A 88 18.25 13.59 -17.58
C LEU A 88 19.62 13.24 -17.03
N ASP A 89 20.65 13.51 -17.83
CA ASP A 89 22.06 13.26 -17.50
C ASP A 89 22.31 11.83 -16.94
N ASP A 90 23.53 11.51 -16.56
CA ASP A 90 23.87 10.19 -15.98
C ASP A 90 23.37 9.98 -14.55
N CYS A 91 22.33 10.72 -14.11
CA CYS A 91 21.92 10.85 -12.71
C CYS A 91 20.73 9.99 -12.30
N ASN A 92 20.23 9.06 -13.12
CA ASN A 92 19.00 8.28 -12.81
C ASN A 92 17.75 9.14 -12.53
N ILE A 93 17.70 10.35 -13.07
CA ILE A 93 16.53 11.23 -13.05
C ILE A 93 15.74 11.01 -14.34
N ILE A 94 14.46 10.69 -14.19
CA ILE A 94 13.55 10.47 -15.32
C ILE A 94 12.55 11.60 -15.38
N GLN A 95 12.47 12.27 -16.54
CA GLN A 95 11.45 13.28 -16.81
C GLN A 95 10.29 12.66 -17.59
N PHE A 96 9.08 12.80 -17.06
CA PHE A 96 7.85 12.37 -17.69
C PHE A 96 7.13 13.54 -18.34
N ASP A 97 6.44 13.30 -19.45
CA ASP A 97 5.47 14.25 -19.99
C ASP A 97 4.32 14.44 -18.98
N PRO A 98 3.91 15.70 -18.67
CA PRO A 98 2.83 15.95 -17.71
C PRO A 98 1.51 15.23 -18.02
N SER A 99 1.22 15.00 -19.31
CA SER A 99 0.00 14.30 -19.76
C SER A 99 0.02 12.80 -19.47
N GLU A 100 1.19 12.21 -19.22
CA GLU A 100 1.34 10.78 -18.87
C GLU A 100 1.20 10.52 -17.38
N ILE A 101 1.35 11.56 -16.54
CA ILE A 101 1.35 11.42 -15.08
C ILE A 101 -0.07 11.16 -14.60
N ASP A 102 -0.32 9.93 -14.15
CA ASP A 102 -1.57 9.52 -13.54
C ASP A 102 -1.34 8.42 -12.48
N SER A 103 -2.38 8.07 -11.75
CA SER A 103 -2.32 7.04 -10.70
C SER A 103 -1.91 5.65 -11.22
N TYR A 104 -2.12 5.35 -12.51
CA TYR A 104 -1.69 4.10 -13.13
C TYR A 104 -0.18 4.07 -13.35
N LEU A 105 0.39 5.14 -13.87
CA LEU A 105 1.84 5.29 -14.04
C LEU A 105 2.53 5.17 -12.69
N CYS A 106 2.08 5.96 -11.69
CA CYS A 106 2.67 5.97 -10.36
C CYS A 106 2.58 4.60 -9.67
N ALA A 107 1.45 3.90 -9.80
CA ALA A 107 1.31 2.55 -9.29
C ALA A 107 2.29 1.56 -9.95
N ARG A 108 2.59 1.69 -11.26
CA ARG A 108 3.55 0.83 -11.96
C ARG A 108 5.00 1.15 -11.61
N ILE A 109 5.32 2.43 -11.39
CA ILE A 109 6.64 2.85 -10.87
C ILE A 109 6.87 2.22 -9.48
N ILE A 110 5.91 2.32 -8.59
CA ILE A 110 6.00 1.69 -7.26
C ILE A 110 6.07 0.16 -7.36
N ASP A 111 5.35 -0.46 -8.30
CA ASP A 111 5.47 -1.91 -8.53
C ASP A 111 6.88 -2.31 -8.97
N TYR A 112 7.53 -1.53 -9.87
CA TYR A 112 8.92 -1.75 -10.26
C TYR A 112 9.86 -1.66 -9.06
N ILE A 113 9.80 -0.56 -8.30
CA ILE A 113 10.68 -0.34 -7.14
C ILE A 113 10.53 -1.49 -6.13
N ARG A 114 9.29 -1.94 -5.85
CA ARG A 114 9.05 -3.07 -4.94
C ARG A 114 9.68 -4.37 -5.44
N LEU A 115 9.58 -4.67 -6.73
CA LEU A 115 10.17 -5.87 -7.34
C LEU A 115 11.69 -5.83 -7.26
N GLU A 116 12.31 -4.67 -7.55
CA GLU A 116 13.74 -4.49 -7.41
C GLU A 116 14.21 -4.61 -5.96
N PHE A 117 13.46 -4.04 -5.00
CA PHE A 117 13.78 -4.18 -3.58
C PHE A 117 13.67 -5.64 -3.10
N LEU A 118 12.72 -6.41 -3.63
CA LEU A 118 12.69 -7.86 -3.38
C LEU A 118 13.95 -8.54 -3.91
N ARG A 119 14.33 -8.28 -5.16
CA ARG A 119 15.51 -8.86 -5.80
C ARG A 119 16.81 -8.52 -5.05
N LEU A 120 16.93 -7.27 -4.61
CA LEU A 120 18.11 -6.72 -3.92
C LEU A 120 18.13 -7.00 -2.41
N LYS A 121 17.08 -7.65 -1.86
CA LYS A 121 16.93 -7.92 -0.41
C LYS A 121 16.95 -6.64 0.45
N ILE A 122 16.38 -5.55 -0.07
CA ILE A 122 16.25 -4.28 0.63
C ILE A 122 14.99 -4.30 1.49
N SER A 123 15.08 -3.84 2.73
CA SER A 123 13.92 -3.64 3.60
C SER A 123 13.15 -2.39 3.21
N PHE A 124 11.82 -2.46 3.15
CA PHE A 124 10.98 -1.32 2.79
C PHE A 124 9.58 -1.40 3.40
N THR A 125 8.89 -0.27 3.32
CA THR A 125 7.49 -0.12 3.72
C THR A 125 6.69 0.40 2.54
N PHE A 126 5.47 -0.09 2.36
CA PHE A 126 4.57 0.44 1.33
C PHE A 126 3.11 0.48 1.77
N GLU A 127 2.35 1.39 1.17
CA GLU A 127 0.90 1.48 1.35
C GLU A 127 0.13 0.85 0.19
N THR A 128 -1.01 0.25 0.51
CA THR A 128 -1.94 -0.30 -0.49
C THR A 128 -3.37 -0.35 0.03
N VAL A 129 -4.34 -0.20 -0.87
CA VAL A 129 -5.74 -0.48 -0.54
C VAL A 129 -5.97 -1.98 -0.31
N MET A 130 -5.12 -2.84 -0.85
CA MET A 130 -5.23 -4.31 -0.75
C MET A 130 -6.59 -4.83 -1.22
N SER A 131 -7.09 -4.34 -2.35
CA SER A 131 -8.36 -4.75 -2.95
C SER A 131 -8.20 -5.72 -4.12
N HIS A 132 -7.00 -6.26 -4.32
CA HIS A 132 -6.66 -7.23 -5.36
C HIS A 132 -5.68 -8.27 -4.79
N ILE A 133 -5.89 -9.53 -5.15
CA ILE A 133 -5.12 -10.68 -4.66
C ILE A 133 -3.60 -10.54 -4.85
N SER A 134 -3.16 -9.85 -5.89
CA SER A 134 -1.74 -9.61 -6.16
C SER A 134 -0.95 -8.97 -5.01
N LYS A 135 -1.64 -8.33 -4.05
CA LYS A 135 -0.98 -7.76 -2.87
C LYS A 135 -0.69 -8.82 -1.81
N VAL A 136 -1.56 -9.82 -1.72
CA VAL A 136 -1.34 -11.02 -0.89
C VAL A 136 -0.24 -11.89 -1.50
N GLU A 137 -0.33 -12.18 -2.81
CA GLU A 137 0.69 -12.93 -3.55
C GLU A 137 2.08 -12.32 -3.43
N PHE A 138 2.14 -10.98 -3.40
CA PHE A 138 3.40 -10.26 -3.18
C PHE A 138 3.99 -10.52 -1.77
N LEU A 139 3.17 -10.56 -0.71
CA LEU A 139 3.64 -10.93 0.64
C LEU A 139 4.10 -12.38 0.70
N GLN A 140 3.36 -13.30 0.07
CA GLN A 140 3.73 -14.70 -0.01
C GLN A 140 5.08 -14.89 -0.70
N GLU A 141 5.29 -14.19 -1.84
CA GLU A 141 6.56 -14.22 -2.56
C GLU A 141 7.70 -13.65 -1.70
N ALA A 142 7.47 -12.52 -1.04
CA ALA A 142 8.45 -11.93 -0.15
C ALA A 142 8.87 -12.91 0.98
N LYS A 143 7.90 -13.60 1.59
CA LYS A 143 8.14 -14.61 2.62
C LYS A 143 8.94 -15.78 2.07
N ARG A 144 8.60 -16.31 0.88
CA ARG A 144 9.37 -17.35 0.19
C ARG A 144 10.82 -16.93 -0.11
N GLN A 145 11.02 -15.65 -0.38
CA GLN A 145 12.36 -15.08 -0.59
C GLN A 145 13.11 -14.76 0.70
N GLY A 146 12.59 -15.12 1.88
CA GLY A 146 13.27 -14.97 3.17
C GLY A 146 13.09 -13.60 3.83
N PHE A 147 12.18 -12.76 3.37
CA PHE A 147 11.80 -11.55 4.08
C PHE A 147 10.97 -11.88 5.30
N ARG A 148 11.12 -11.08 6.36
CA ARG A 148 10.15 -11.03 7.43
C ARG A 148 9.04 -10.06 7.06
N THR A 149 7.79 -10.54 7.07
CA THR A 149 6.63 -9.82 6.57
C THR A 149 5.76 -9.30 7.70
N TYR A 150 5.37 -8.02 7.61
CA TYR A 150 4.52 -7.34 8.57
C TYR A 150 3.33 -6.71 7.85
N LEU A 151 2.12 -7.00 8.33
CA LEU A 151 0.89 -6.38 7.88
C LEU A 151 0.38 -5.42 8.97
N TYR A 152 0.13 -4.17 8.60
CA TYR A 152 -0.59 -3.18 9.40
C TYR A 152 -1.91 -2.92 8.69
N TYR A 153 -2.98 -3.52 9.19
CA TYR A 153 -4.30 -3.38 8.57
C TYR A 153 -5.15 -2.38 9.32
N VAL A 154 -5.66 -1.39 8.59
CA VAL A 154 -6.47 -0.31 9.14
C VAL A 154 -7.83 -0.31 8.47
N SER A 155 -8.88 -0.45 9.25
CA SER A 155 -10.26 -0.41 8.75
C SER A 155 -11.14 0.57 9.54
N THR A 156 -12.38 0.68 9.11
CA THR A 156 -13.46 1.42 9.75
C THR A 156 -14.71 0.54 9.79
N VAL A 157 -15.67 0.87 10.64
CA VAL A 157 -16.92 0.10 10.74
C VAL A 157 -17.89 0.34 9.58
N ASP A 158 -17.71 1.42 8.80
CA ASP A 158 -18.64 1.76 7.72
C ASP A 158 -17.90 2.46 6.56
N PRO A 159 -18.10 2.06 5.29
CA PRO A 159 -17.52 2.73 4.14
C PRO A 159 -17.96 4.21 3.98
N ILE A 160 -19.06 4.62 4.61
CA ILE A 160 -19.50 6.03 4.64
C ILE A 160 -18.42 6.91 5.29
N ILE A 161 -17.78 6.44 6.37
CA ILE A 161 -16.67 7.13 7.02
C ILE A 161 -15.52 7.35 6.03
N ASN A 162 -15.20 6.32 5.27
CA ASN A 162 -14.16 6.37 4.24
C ASN A 162 -14.48 7.38 3.14
N ILE A 163 -15.74 7.39 2.65
CA ILE A 163 -16.22 8.33 1.64
C ILE A 163 -16.08 9.78 2.16
N ALA A 164 -16.55 10.06 3.36
CA ALA A 164 -16.47 11.38 3.95
C ALA A 164 -15.00 11.87 4.07
N ARG A 165 -14.10 11.01 4.51
CA ARG A 165 -12.67 11.33 4.62
C ARG A 165 -11.98 11.54 3.28
N VAL A 166 -12.34 10.75 2.26
CA VAL A 166 -11.82 10.96 0.90
C VAL A 166 -12.34 12.29 0.34
N LYS A 167 -13.61 12.63 0.52
CA LYS A 167 -14.17 13.95 0.14
C LYS A 167 -13.44 15.11 0.82
N TYR A 168 -13.20 15.00 2.11
CA TYR A 168 -12.43 16.01 2.84
C TYR A 168 -11.01 16.14 2.30
N ARG A 169 -10.32 15.02 2.07
CA ARG A 169 -8.97 15.01 1.47
C ARG A 169 -8.95 15.71 0.10
N VAL A 170 -9.97 15.48 -0.73
CA VAL A 170 -10.10 16.15 -2.03
C VAL A 170 -10.29 17.64 -1.88
N SER A 171 -11.09 18.10 -0.92
CA SER A 171 -11.30 19.54 -0.68
C SER A 171 -10.03 20.28 -0.24
N VAL A 172 -9.02 19.55 0.25
CA VAL A 172 -7.70 20.10 0.62
C VAL A 172 -6.59 19.73 -0.38
N GLY A 173 -6.96 19.40 -1.62
CA GLY A 173 -6.01 19.17 -2.73
C GLY A 173 -5.57 17.73 -2.97
N GLY A 174 -6.18 16.75 -2.31
CA GLY A 174 -5.86 15.34 -2.52
C GLY A 174 -6.56 14.72 -3.73
N HIS A 175 -6.12 13.53 -4.12
CA HIS A 175 -6.63 12.82 -5.29
C HIS A 175 -8.06 12.27 -5.08
N PRO A 176 -8.99 12.50 -6.05
CA PRO A 176 -10.36 12.00 -5.96
C PRO A 176 -10.45 10.49 -6.24
N VAL A 177 -11.32 9.81 -5.53
CA VAL A 177 -11.70 8.42 -5.80
C VAL A 177 -13.22 8.33 -5.88
N PRO A 178 -13.80 7.76 -6.95
CA PRO A 178 -15.25 7.59 -7.07
C PRO A 178 -15.84 6.80 -5.89
N GLU A 179 -16.95 7.26 -5.33
CA GLU A 179 -17.58 6.63 -4.15
C GLU A 179 -17.86 5.14 -4.35
N LYS A 180 -18.39 4.76 -5.51
CA LYS A 180 -18.59 3.35 -5.85
C LYS A 180 -17.33 2.53 -5.72
N LYS A 181 -16.18 3.04 -6.18
CA LYS A 181 -14.88 2.37 -6.04
C LYS A 181 -14.41 2.30 -4.59
N ILE A 182 -14.71 3.32 -3.76
CA ILE A 182 -14.38 3.29 -2.33
C ILE A 182 -15.12 2.13 -1.67
N VAL A 183 -16.43 2.01 -1.90
CA VAL A 183 -17.26 0.94 -1.33
C VAL A 183 -16.81 -0.44 -1.82
N GLU A 184 -16.63 -0.63 -3.13
CA GLU A 184 -16.15 -1.90 -3.68
C GLU A 184 -14.81 -2.32 -3.09
N ARG A 185 -13.86 -1.39 -2.98
CA ARG A 185 -12.53 -1.65 -2.43
C ARG A 185 -12.56 -1.89 -0.93
N TYR A 186 -13.49 -1.28 -0.20
CA TYR A 186 -13.69 -1.51 1.23
C TYR A 186 -13.99 -2.99 1.49
N TYR A 187 -14.99 -3.55 0.85
CA TYR A 187 -15.35 -4.97 1.04
C TYR A 187 -14.26 -5.91 0.51
N ARG A 188 -13.73 -5.67 -0.69
CA ARG A 188 -12.65 -6.50 -1.24
C ARG A 188 -11.40 -6.52 -0.36
N SER A 189 -11.06 -5.41 0.26
CA SER A 189 -9.92 -5.34 1.19
C SER A 189 -10.15 -6.20 2.43
N MET A 190 -11.37 -6.20 2.97
CA MET A 190 -11.74 -7.06 4.09
C MET A 190 -11.77 -8.55 3.70
N ASP A 191 -12.27 -8.88 2.52
CA ASP A 191 -12.34 -10.26 2.05
C ASP A 191 -10.94 -10.89 1.84
N LEU A 192 -9.92 -10.07 1.59
CA LEU A 192 -8.53 -10.50 1.47
C LEU A 192 -7.76 -10.50 2.79
N LEU A 193 -8.36 -10.02 3.88
CA LEU A 193 -7.65 -9.80 5.15
C LEU A 193 -7.01 -11.08 5.69
N MET A 194 -7.77 -12.16 5.84
CA MET A 194 -7.21 -13.40 6.41
C MET A 194 -6.14 -14.02 5.52
N GLN A 195 -6.30 -13.98 4.20
CA GLN A 195 -5.25 -14.43 3.28
C GLN A 195 -3.96 -13.60 3.43
N ALA A 196 -4.07 -12.30 3.72
CA ALA A 196 -2.91 -11.43 3.98
C ALA A 196 -2.31 -11.70 5.37
N VAL A 197 -3.12 -12.07 6.36
CA VAL A 197 -2.67 -12.55 7.69
C VAL A 197 -1.82 -13.80 7.52
N ASP A 198 -2.28 -14.80 6.76
CA ASP A 198 -1.56 -16.05 6.48
C ASP A 198 -0.22 -15.81 5.76
N ALA A 199 -0.17 -14.80 4.91
CA ALA A 199 1.04 -14.38 4.21
C ALA A 199 2.02 -13.56 5.06
N SER A 200 1.64 -13.24 6.32
CA SER A 200 2.41 -12.35 7.20
C SER A 200 3.00 -13.09 8.40
N ASP A 201 4.22 -12.72 8.83
CA ASP A 201 4.79 -13.23 10.06
C ASP A 201 4.20 -12.52 11.30
N ARG A 202 3.80 -11.24 11.11
CA ARG A 202 3.07 -10.46 12.12
C ARG A 202 2.03 -9.57 11.47
N THR A 203 0.84 -9.54 12.05
CA THR A 203 -0.24 -8.64 11.65
C THR A 203 -0.67 -7.79 12.84
N TYR A 204 -0.82 -6.50 12.61
CA TYR A 204 -1.34 -5.51 13.56
C TYR A 204 -2.64 -4.95 13.00
N LEU A 205 -3.72 -5.04 13.77
CA LEU A 205 -5.06 -4.67 13.35
C LEU A 205 -5.53 -3.40 14.07
N PHE A 206 -6.01 -2.43 13.29
CA PHE A 206 -6.44 -1.12 13.79
C PHE A 206 -7.84 -0.79 13.31
N ASP A 207 -8.68 -0.29 14.21
CA ASP A 207 -9.93 0.39 13.87
C ASP A 207 -9.73 1.90 13.93
N ASN A 208 -10.13 2.58 12.87
CA ASN A 208 -10.05 4.03 12.79
C ASN A 208 -11.43 4.63 12.48
N SER A 209 -12.47 4.18 13.19
CA SER A 209 -13.85 4.67 12.96
C SER A 209 -14.12 5.99 13.60
N SER A 210 -13.47 6.30 14.73
CA SER A 210 -13.65 7.54 15.46
C SER A 210 -13.04 8.74 14.72
N ASN A 211 -13.73 9.88 14.76
CA ASN A 211 -13.22 11.12 14.19
C ASN A 211 -12.47 11.92 15.25
N GLY A 212 -11.29 12.45 14.86
CA GLY A 212 -10.47 13.26 15.76
C GLY A 212 -9.67 12.49 16.81
N GLU A 213 -9.77 11.16 16.80
CA GLU A 213 -9.03 10.28 17.69
C GLU A 213 -7.96 9.49 16.93
N LYS A 214 -7.00 8.95 17.66
CA LYS A 214 -6.02 8.02 17.10
C LYS A 214 -6.68 6.68 16.77
N ALA A 215 -6.23 6.03 15.70
CA ALA A 215 -6.70 4.68 15.37
C ALA A 215 -6.46 3.74 16.55
N ALA A 216 -7.51 3.03 16.96
CA ALA A 216 -7.44 2.07 18.06
C ALA A 216 -6.70 0.82 17.61
N PHE A 217 -5.66 0.43 18.32
CA PHE A 217 -5.03 -0.87 18.16
C PHE A 217 -5.94 -1.95 18.75
N ILE A 218 -6.36 -2.92 17.93
CA ILE A 218 -7.31 -3.96 18.31
C ILE A 218 -6.58 -5.25 18.74
N ALA A 219 -5.67 -5.74 17.90
CA ALA A 219 -5.00 -7.01 18.14
C ALA A 219 -3.71 -7.16 17.33
N GLU A 220 -2.83 -8.03 17.80
CA GLU A 220 -1.70 -8.60 17.06
C GLU A 220 -1.96 -10.07 16.75
N ILE A 221 -1.62 -10.50 15.52
CA ILE A 221 -1.60 -11.90 15.13
C ILE A 221 -0.17 -12.29 14.78
N GLN A 222 0.33 -13.40 15.33
CA GLN A 222 1.67 -13.92 15.08
C GLN A 222 1.56 -15.23 14.29
N SER A 223 2.25 -15.31 13.17
CA SER A 223 2.33 -16.50 12.30
C SER A 223 0.97 -17.09 11.88
N ALA A 224 -0.07 -16.24 11.83
CA ALA A 224 -1.47 -16.64 11.61
C ALA A 224 -2.07 -17.61 12.65
N GLU A 225 -1.37 -17.92 13.72
CA GLU A 225 -1.76 -18.93 14.71
C GLU A 225 -2.16 -18.31 16.05
N THR A 226 -1.44 -17.28 16.49
CA THR A 226 -1.62 -16.70 17.83
C THR A 226 -2.24 -15.32 17.74
N LEU A 227 -3.47 -15.18 18.17
CA LEU A 227 -4.18 -13.91 18.33
C LEU A 227 -3.95 -13.34 19.75
N LYS A 228 -3.45 -12.11 19.83
CA LYS A 228 -3.28 -11.36 21.08
C LYS A 228 -4.13 -10.10 21.02
N MET A 229 -5.19 -10.08 21.82
CA MET A 229 -6.07 -8.93 21.94
C MET A 229 -5.42 -7.80 22.73
N ASN A 230 -5.69 -6.56 22.35
CA ASN A 230 -5.41 -5.41 23.19
C ASN A 230 -6.41 -5.38 24.36
N PRO A 231 -5.96 -5.48 25.63
CA PRO A 231 -6.86 -5.51 26.78
C PRO A 231 -7.64 -4.20 27.02
N GLU A 232 -7.23 -3.10 26.41
CA GLU A 232 -7.90 -1.80 26.53
C GLU A 232 -9.12 -1.65 25.61
N VAL A 233 -9.33 -2.58 24.67
CA VAL A 233 -10.47 -2.55 23.74
C VAL A 233 -11.73 -3.02 24.46
N GLN A 234 -12.66 -2.10 24.69
CA GLN A 234 -13.94 -2.40 25.36
C GLN A 234 -15.00 -2.94 24.40
N GLN A 235 -14.97 -2.49 23.15
CA GLN A 235 -15.92 -2.91 22.13
C GLN A 235 -15.20 -3.27 20.83
N LEU A 236 -15.47 -4.49 20.35
CA LEU A 236 -14.90 -4.97 19.10
C LEU A 236 -15.67 -4.41 17.91
N PRO A 237 -15.00 -3.86 16.89
CA PRO A 237 -15.66 -3.51 15.65
C PRO A 237 -16.16 -4.76 14.93
N TRP A 238 -17.34 -4.67 14.30
CA TRP A 238 -17.99 -5.81 13.66
C TRP A 238 -17.09 -6.51 12.62
N TRP A 239 -16.30 -5.73 11.86
CA TRP A 239 -15.40 -6.28 10.84
C TRP A 239 -14.32 -7.18 11.45
N PHE A 240 -13.84 -6.86 12.65
CA PHE A 240 -12.88 -7.69 13.35
C PHE A 240 -13.55 -8.97 13.86
N ALA A 241 -14.71 -8.85 14.46
CA ALA A 241 -15.47 -10.01 14.94
C ALA A 241 -15.84 -10.97 13.80
N ASP A 242 -16.30 -10.43 12.67
CA ASP A 242 -16.76 -11.22 11.53
C ASP A 242 -15.62 -11.77 10.66
N LYS A 243 -14.59 -10.97 10.38
CA LYS A 243 -13.53 -11.36 9.43
C LYS A 243 -12.30 -11.98 10.08
N VAL A 244 -12.08 -11.75 11.38
CA VAL A 244 -10.86 -12.21 12.06
C VAL A 244 -11.20 -13.16 13.20
N LEU A 245 -11.95 -12.71 14.21
CA LEU A 245 -12.13 -13.45 15.46
C LEU A 245 -12.71 -14.85 15.26
N LYS A 246 -13.65 -15.01 14.34
CA LYS A 246 -14.25 -16.32 13.99
C LYS A 246 -13.22 -17.37 13.58
N ASN A 247 -12.08 -16.95 12.99
CA ASN A 247 -11.05 -17.90 12.56
C ASN A 247 -10.14 -18.37 13.69
N PHE A 248 -10.31 -17.81 14.91
CA PHE A 248 -9.53 -18.16 16.10
C PHE A 248 -10.39 -18.72 17.24
N THR A 249 -11.71 -18.81 17.07
CA THR A 249 -12.67 -19.26 18.10
C THR A 249 -13.37 -20.58 17.75
N GLU A 250 -13.09 -21.16 16.58
CA GLU A 250 -13.60 -22.49 16.22
C GLU A 250 -12.62 -23.57 16.72
N GLU A 251 -12.84 -24.01 17.97
CA GLU A 251 -12.56 -25.35 18.49
C GLU A 251 -13.72 -25.77 19.43
#